data_c6a0d22afabf7f4f84149253c4c0ece9
#
_entry.id   c6a0d22afabf7f4f84149253c4c0ece9
#
_cell.length_a   1.000
_cell.length_b   1.000
_cell.length_c   1.000
_cell.angle_alpha   90.00
_cell.angle_beta   90.00
_cell.angle_gamma   90.00
#
_symmetry.space_group_name_H-M   'P 1'
#
loop_
_entity.id
_entity.type
_entity.pdbx_description
1 polymer ?
#
loop_
_entity_poly.entity_id
_entity_poly.type
_entity_poly.pdbx_seq_one_letter_code
_entity_poly.pdbx_strand_id
1 'polypeptide(L)'
;HYATFLRNEKKCDLVICLSHIGYDYKDNPRKISDKILAAKTDGIDLILGGHTHTFLPEPQTFVNKSGKNVMVNQVGWAGLLLGKINFYFDKNKKVKNISWNNQVIDDSILI
;
A
#
# COMPACT_ATOMS: atom_id res chain seq x y z
N HIS A 1 -9.79 14.00 -2.37
CA HIS A 1 -10.25 14.48 -3.66
C HIS A 1 -9.92 13.49 -4.79
N TYR A 2 -8.65 13.21 -5.11
CA TYR A 2 -8.28 12.32 -6.23
C TYR A 2 -8.80 10.89 -6.08
N ALA A 3 -8.75 10.28 -4.91
CA ALA A 3 -9.29 8.94 -4.69
C ALA A 3 -10.80 8.89 -4.98
N THR A 4 -11.54 9.90 -4.53
CA THR A 4 -12.98 10.05 -4.82
C THR A 4 -13.25 10.20 -6.33
N PHE A 5 -12.44 11.00 -7.01
CA PHE A 5 -12.52 11.18 -8.46
C PHE A 5 -12.28 9.85 -9.20
N LEU A 6 -11.22 9.12 -8.83
CA LEU A 6 -10.91 7.83 -9.44
C LEU A 6 -12.05 6.81 -9.23
N ARG A 7 -12.63 6.78 -8.03
CA ARG A 7 -13.75 5.89 -7.71
C ARG A 7 -15.04 6.26 -8.47
N ASN A 8 -15.42 7.54 -8.39
CA ASN A 8 -16.75 7.96 -8.80
C ASN A 8 -16.82 8.33 -10.28
N GLU A 9 -15.80 9.01 -10.81
CA GLU A 9 -15.78 9.46 -12.20
C GLU A 9 -15.10 8.45 -13.12
N LYS A 10 -13.97 7.91 -12.71
CA LYS A 10 -13.19 6.94 -13.51
C LYS A 10 -13.62 5.49 -13.28
N LYS A 11 -14.48 5.22 -12.28
CA LYS A 11 -15.00 3.89 -11.95
C LYS A 11 -13.90 2.85 -11.70
N CYS A 12 -12.78 3.28 -11.09
CA CYS A 12 -11.68 2.38 -10.76
C CYS A 12 -12.09 1.35 -9.70
N ASP A 13 -11.84 0.08 -9.97
CA ASP A 13 -12.12 -1.03 -9.05
C ASP A 13 -11.06 -1.13 -7.95
N LEU A 14 -9.83 -0.64 -8.21
CA LEU A 14 -8.72 -0.57 -7.27
C LEU A 14 -8.04 0.80 -7.38
N VAL A 15 -7.76 1.44 -6.25
CA VAL A 15 -7.03 2.71 -6.19
C VAL A 15 -5.74 2.51 -5.39
N ILE A 16 -4.62 2.71 -6.07
CA ILE A 16 -3.27 2.56 -5.50
C ILE A 16 -2.65 3.95 -5.34
N CYS A 17 -2.14 4.23 -4.15
CA CYS A 17 -1.37 5.43 -3.87
C CYS A 17 0.12 5.09 -3.87
N LEU A 18 0.88 5.72 -4.76
CA LEU A 18 2.34 5.71 -4.71
C LEU A 18 2.79 6.85 -3.80
N SER A 19 3.42 6.52 -2.69
CA SER A 19 3.76 7.44 -1.61
C SER A 19 5.27 7.52 -1.39
N HIS A 20 5.76 8.70 -0.98
CA HIS A 20 7.15 8.88 -0.53
C HIS A 20 7.22 9.76 0.73
N ILE A 21 6.27 9.58 1.66
CA ILE A 21 6.16 10.37 2.88
C ILE A 21 6.65 9.63 4.13
N GLY A 22 7.05 8.38 3.99
CA GLY A 22 7.51 7.51 5.07
C GLY A 22 6.40 6.70 5.72
N TYR A 23 6.76 5.51 6.21
CA TYR A 23 5.83 4.57 6.81
C TYR A 23 5.28 5.06 8.15
N ASP A 24 6.18 5.42 9.08
CA ASP A 24 5.84 5.84 10.43
C ASP A 24 6.94 6.72 11.04
N TYR A 25 6.57 7.60 11.98
CA TYR A 25 7.50 8.46 12.72
C TYR A 25 7.21 8.34 14.21
N LYS A 26 7.91 7.42 14.88
CA LYS A 26 7.71 7.12 16.31
C LYS A 26 7.94 8.33 17.20
N ASP A 27 8.94 9.16 16.88
CA ASP A 27 9.29 10.36 17.64
C ASP A 27 8.36 11.55 17.37
N ASN A 28 7.55 11.49 16.33
CA ASN A 28 6.58 12.52 15.98
C ASN A 28 5.28 11.91 15.41
N PRO A 29 4.38 11.42 16.27
CA PRO A 29 3.15 10.75 15.84
C PRO A 29 2.18 11.62 15.03
N ARG A 30 2.39 12.94 14.99
CA ARG A 30 1.58 13.88 14.20
C ARG A 30 2.14 14.14 12.81
N LYS A 31 3.38 13.73 12.55
CA LYS A 31 4.00 13.88 11.24
C LYS A 31 3.28 12.99 10.24
N ILE A 32 2.91 13.55 9.09
CA ILE A 32 2.24 12.81 8.02
C ILE A 32 3.10 11.60 7.61
N SER A 33 2.45 10.44 7.56
CA SER A 33 3.05 9.15 7.22
C SER A 33 2.04 8.28 6.49
N ASP A 34 2.48 7.17 5.89
CA ASP A 34 1.59 6.23 5.22
C ASP A 34 0.52 5.66 6.16
N LYS A 35 0.88 5.41 7.42
CA LYS A 35 -0.08 4.99 8.46
C LYS A 35 -1.17 6.04 8.69
N ILE A 36 -0.79 7.32 8.82
CA ILE A 36 -1.74 8.41 9.03
C ILE A 36 -2.58 8.61 7.77
N LEU A 37 -1.96 8.55 6.59
CA LEU A 37 -2.66 8.66 5.32
C LEU A 37 -3.73 7.57 5.19
N ALA A 38 -3.37 6.31 5.45
CA ALA A 38 -4.30 5.18 5.43
C ALA A 38 -5.49 5.39 6.38
N ALA A 39 -5.22 5.78 7.63
CA ALA A 39 -6.25 5.93 8.66
C ALA A 39 -7.17 7.14 8.43
N LYS A 40 -6.65 8.24 7.87
CA LYS A 40 -7.37 9.53 7.78
C LYS A 40 -7.97 9.85 6.41
N THR A 41 -7.76 9.00 5.42
CA THR A 41 -8.33 9.19 4.07
C THR A 41 -9.43 8.19 3.78
N ASP A 42 -9.99 8.26 2.58
CA ASP A 42 -10.98 7.32 2.07
C ASP A 42 -10.73 7.06 0.58
N GLY A 43 -11.20 5.90 0.11
CA GLY A 43 -11.16 5.53 -1.30
C GLY A 43 -9.83 4.96 -1.81
N ILE A 44 -8.80 4.86 -0.96
CA ILE A 44 -7.53 4.19 -1.27
C ILE A 44 -7.61 2.73 -0.78
N ASP A 45 -7.12 1.79 -1.58
CA ASP A 45 -7.06 0.37 -1.21
C ASP A 45 -5.65 -0.06 -0.81
N LEU A 46 -4.64 0.48 -1.51
CA LEU A 46 -3.23 0.13 -1.32
C LEU A 46 -2.38 1.39 -1.34
N ILE A 47 -1.45 1.48 -0.38
CA ILE A 47 -0.37 2.47 -0.37
C ILE A 47 0.95 1.73 -0.54
N LEU A 48 1.69 2.07 -1.58
CA LEU A 48 3.08 1.64 -1.77
C LEU A 48 3.98 2.79 -1.36
N GLY A 49 4.64 2.63 -0.21
CA GLY A 49 5.41 3.67 0.45
C GLY A 49 6.91 3.63 0.18
N GLY A 50 7.60 4.68 0.63
CA GLY A 50 9.05 4.84 0.56
C GLY A 50 9.55 5.81 1.64
N HIS A 51 10.72 6.40 1.45
CA HIS A 51 11.37 7.42 2.27
C HIS A 51 12.02 6.90 3.56
N THR A 52 11.31 6.23 4.46
CA THR A 52 11.85 5.74 5.73
C THR A 52 12.64 4.44 5.62
N HIS A 53 12.79 3.91 4.41
CA HIS A 53 13.51 2.66 4.13
C HIS A 53 13.04 1.49 5.00
N THR A 54 11.74 1.45 5.30
CA THR A 54 11.18 0.45 6.20
C THR A 54 11.04 -0.90 5.50
N PHE A 55 11.62 -1.93 6.08
CA PHE A 55 11.41 -3.31 5.64
C PHE A 55 10.20 -3.89 6.38
N LEU A 56 9.06 -3.93 5.72
CA LEU A 56 7.88 -4.62 6.24
C LEU A 56 7.96 -6.09 5.81
N PRO A 57 7.95 -7.04 6.77
CA PRO A 57 7.98 -8.47 6.43
C PRO A 57 6.72 -8.90 5.67
N GLU A 58 5.62 -8.19 5.92
CA GLU A 58 4.34 -8.35 5.25
C GLU A 58 3.62 -7.01 5.13
N PRO A 59 2.73 -6.80 4.15
CA PRO A 59 1.89 -5.62 4.09
C PRO A 59 1.05 -5.47 5.35
N GLN A 60 0.95 -4.24 5.85
CA GLN A 60 0.16 -3.92 7.04
C GLN A 60 -1.22 -3.40 6.64
N THR A 61 -2.25 -3.79 7.37
CA THR A 61 -3.62 -3.35 7.11
C THR A 61 -4.07 -2.34 8.17
N PHE A 62 -4.61 -1.23 7.72
CA PHE A 62 -5.19 -0.17 8.54
C PHE A 62 -6.65 0.03 8.18
N VAL A 63 -7.46 0.44 9.16
CA VAL A 63 -8.85 0.82 8.92
C VAL A 63 -8.91 2.32 8.64
N ASN A 64 -9.51 2.71 7.52
CA ASN A 64 -9.67 4.10 7.14
C ASN A 64 -10.85 4.78 7.86
N LYS A 65 -11.04 6.09 7.61
CA LYS A 65 -12.12 6.86 8.26
C LYS A 65 -13.54 6.38 7.93
N SER A 66 -13.70 5.57 6.87
CA SER A 66 -14.99 4.97 6.46
C SER A 66 -15.14 3.51 6.90
N GLY A 67 -14.23 3.01 7.76
CA GLY A 67 -14.28 1.64 8.27
C GLY A 67 -13.81 0.57 7.29
N LYS A 68 -13.14 0.94 6.18
CA LYS A 68 -12.62 0.02 5.17
C LYS A 68 -11.13 -0.23 5.36
N ASN A 69 -10.68 -1.40 4.97
CA ASN A 69 -9.28 -1.77 5.03
C ASN A 69 -8.46 -1.06 3.95
N VAL A 70 -7.30 -0.57 4.33
CA VAL A 70 -6.26 -0.03 3.46
C VAL A 70 -4.98 -0.79 3.74
N MET A 71 -4.40 -1.38 2.71
CA MET A 71 -3.11 -2.06 2.82
C MET A 71 -1.98 -1.07 2.60
N VAL A 72 -0.94 -1.15 3.43
CA VAL A 72 0.29 -0.36 3.29
C VAL A 72 1.47 -1.31 3.16
N ASN A 73 2.29 -1.13 2.15
CA ASN A 73 3.53 -1.89 1.99
C ASN A 73 4.73 -0.99 1.71
N GLN A 74 5.87 -1.37 2.27
CA GLN A 74 7.17 -0.77 2.00
C GLN A 74 8.25 -1.86 2.09
N VAL A 75 9.11 -1.98 1.10
CA VAL A 75 10.10 -3.07 0.96
C VAL A 75 11.54 -2.59 1.12
N GLY A 76 11.74 -1.62 2.01
CA GLY A 76 13.07 -1.11 2.36
C GLY A 76 13.63 -0.15 1.31
N TRP A 77 14.85 -0.41 0.83
CA TRP A 77 15.61 0.47 -0.05
C TRP A 77 16.58 -0.29 -0.94
N ALA A 78 17.23 0.41 -1.84
CA ALA A 78 18.31 -0.06 -2.70
C ALA A 78 17.96 -1.27 -3.60
N GLY A 79 16.66 -1.59 -3.77
CA GLY A 79 16.27 -2.74 -4.59
C GLY A 79 16.60 -4.10 -3.98
N LEU A 80 16.79 -4.18 -2.66
CA LEU A 80 17.10 -5.45 -1.96
C LEU A 80 15.93 -6.43 -1.95
N LEU A 81 14.70 -5.91 -1.97
CA LEU A 81 13.48 -6.71 -2.02
C LEU A 81 12.56 -6.25 -3.16
N LEU A 82 11.93 -7.21 -3.80
CA LEU A 82 10.79 -7.00 -4.70
C LEU A 82 9.50 -7.42 -3.97
N GLY A 83 8.63 -6.48 -3.67
CA GLY A 83 7.31 -6.76 -3.13
C GLY A 83 6.32 -7.07 -4.25
N LYS A 84 5.73 -8.26 -4.21
CA LYS A 84 4.66 -8.66 -5.14
C LYS A 84 3.35 -8.77 -4.36
N ILE A 85 2.33 -8.04 -4.83
CA ILE A 85 0.98 -8.08 -4.24
C ILE A 85 0.01 -8.43 -5.36
N ASN A 86 -0.81 -9.47 -5.15
CA ASN A 86 -1.83 -9.90 -6.10
C ASN A 86 -3.21 -9.62 -5.52
N PHE A 87 -4.04 -8.92 -6.26
CA PHE A 87 -5.46 -8.71 -5.96
C PHE A 87 -6.28 -9.63 -6.87
N TYR A 88 -7.12 -10.45 -6.27
CA TYR A 88 -8.04 -11.34 -6.99
C TYR A 88 -9.46 -10.79 -6.90
N PHE A 89 -10.06 -10.57 -8.05
CA PHE A 89 -11.40 -9.99 -8.16
C PHE A 89 -12.45 -11.06 -8.42
N ASP A 90 -13.64 -10.89 -7.88
CA ASP A 90 -14.80 -11.68 -8.24
C ASP A 90 -15.46 -11.17 -9.56
N LYS A 91 -16.53 -11.86 -9.99
CA LYS A 91 -17.29 -11.46 -11.18
C LYS A 91 -17.93 -10.07 -11.10
N ASN A 92 -18.09 -9.53 -9.89
CA ASN A 92 -18.64 -8.20 -9.64
C ASN A 92 -17.53 -7.14 -9.48
N LYS A 93 -16.28 -7.47 -9.83
CA LYS A 93 -15.10 -6.60 -9.74
C LYS A 93 -14.76 -6.18 -8.31
N LYS A 94 -15.17 -6.99 -7.32
CA LYS A 94 -14.81 -6.78 -5.92
C LYS A 94 -13.62 -7.66 -5.56
N VAL A 95 -12.70 -7.13 -4.75
CA VAL A 95 -11.56 -7.88 -4.24
C VAL A 95 -12.05 -9.04 -3.39
N LYS A 96 -11.77 -10.26 -3.84
CA LYS A 96 -12.13 -11.51 -3.17
C LYS A 96 -11.00 -12.01 -2.26
N ASN A 97 -9.77 -11.86 -2.71
CA ASN A 97 -8.58 -12.30 -1.99
C ASN A 97 -7.38 -11.43 -2.34
N ILE A 98 -6.41 -11.37 -1.45
CA ILE A 98 -5.12 -10.71 -1.66
C ILE A 98 -4.04 -11.69 -1.22
N SER A 99 -2.99 -11.81 -2.03
CA SER A 99 -1.76 -12.52 -1.64
C SER A 99 -0.54 -11.65 -1.88
N TRP A 100 0.52 -11.90 -1.14
CA TRP A 100 1.77 -11.16 -1.27
C TRP A 100 2.98 -12.08 -1.13
N ASN A 101 4.11 -11.63 -1.66
CA ASN A 101 5.41 -12.24 -1.47
C ASN A 101 6.49 -11.17 -1.58
N ASN A 102 7.46 -11.19 -0.69
CA ASN A 102 8.67 -10.39 -0.76
C ASN A 102 9.82 -11.28 -1.25
N GLN A 103 10.32 -10.98 -2.45
CA GLN A 103 11.41 -11.70 -3.08
C GLN A 103 12.73 -10.94 -2.85
N VAL A 104 13.73 -11.60 -2.29
CA VAL A 104 15.09 -11.06 -2.23
C VAL A 104 15.65 -10.96 -3.64
N ILE A 105 16.22 -9.81 -3.95
CA ILE A 105 16.93 -9.57 -5.21
C ILE A 105 18.39 -9.94 -5.00
N ASP A 106 18.80 -11.06 -5.53
CA ASP A 106 20.17 -11.58 -5.51
C ASP A 106 20.53 -12.20 -6.86
N ASP A 107 21.73 -12.75 -6.97
CA ASP A 107 22.26 -13.32 -8.21
C ASP A 107 21.41 -14.49 -8.76
N SER A 108 20.54 -15.09 -7.94
CA SER A 108 19.64 -16.16 -8.40
C SER A 108 18.52 -15.67 -9.32
N ILE A 109 18.26 -14.37 -9.35
CA ILE A 109 17.26 -13.74 -10.22
C ILE A 109 17.84 -13.34 -11.57
N LEU A 110 19.15 -13.20 -11.66
CA LEU A 110 19.87 -12.89 -12.90
C LEU A 110 19.93 -14.16 -13.77
N ILE A 111 18.93 -14.31 -14.61
CA ILE A 111 18.92 -15.37 -15.63
C ILE A 111 19.54 -14.86 -16.91
#